data_10b399593328465e0992605b821f29f4
#
_entry.id   10b399593328465e0992605b821f29f4
#
_cell.length_a   1.000
_cell.length_b   1.000
_cell.length_c   1.000
_cell.angle_alpha   90.00
_cell.angle_beta   90.00
_cell.angle_gamma   90.00
#
_symmetry.space_group_name_H-M   'P 1'
#
loop_
_entity.id
_entity.type
_entity.pdbx_description
1 polymer ?
#
loop_
_entity_poly.entity_id
_entity_poly.type
_entity_poly.pdbx_seq_one_letter_code
_entity_poly.pdbx_strand_id
1 'polypeptide(L)'
;MNPIDALFHSRRAAVRKVFVPFVPAGDPDLNTTARLLPALATAGAGLIEVGFPFSDPIADGPVIQAAYTRALARGVKLDQIFDAARRAAADPALARVPLVGMVSYSLIFRRGPERFLDRAKESGFSGLIVPDLPPEEAESFCALTASRDLKCILLITPTTPRDRAARIAKLSTGFLYCVSVTGITGERDRLPTELLDQLRWLRTRTTLPLCVGFGVSRPEHVAMLRDAADGVIVGSAIVRLLGQTGERSADAVIADVEALVRELVAALES
;
A
#
# COMPACT_ATOMS: atom_id res chain seq x y z
N MET A 1 -8.01 -19.34 3.08
CA MET A 1 -6.80 -18.68 2.50
C MET A 1 -7.04 -17.18 2.53
N ASN A 2 -6.12 -16.41 3.07
CA ASN A 2 -6.22 -14.96 3.13
C ASN A 2 -6.31 -14.35 1.71
N PRO A 3 -7.14 -13.30 1.49
CA PRO A 3 -7.32 -12.71 0.16
C PRO A 3 -6.03 -12.23 -0.53
N ILE A 4 -5.05 -11.74 0.24
CA ILE A 4 -3.74 -11.34 -0.30
C ILE A 4 -2.99 -12.54 -0.86
N ASP A 5 -2.96 -13.67 -0.13
CA ASP A 5 -2.30 -14.90 -0.61
C ASP A 5 -2.98 -15.43 -1.88
N ALA A 6 -4.32 -15.44 -1.89
CA ALA A 6 -5.11 -15.88 -3.04
C ALA A 6 -4.83 -15.02 -4.28
N LEU A 7 -4.75 -13.70 -4.10
CA LEU A 7 -4.42 -12.76 -5.16
C LEU A 7 -3.06 -13.08 -5.78
N PHE A 8 -2.00 -13.12 -4.97
CA PHE A 8 -0.64 -13.34 -5.50
C PHE A 8 -0.46 -14.74 -6.07
N HIS A 9 -1.11 -15.74 -5.50
CA HIS A 9 -1.12 -17.10 -6.07
C HIS A 9 -1.72 -17.11 -7.48
N SER A 10 -2.90 -16.52 -7.65
CA SER A 10 -3.59 -16.45 -8.94
C SER A 10 -2.81 -15.63 -9.99
N ARG A 11 -2.23 -14.50 -9.57
CA ARG A 11 -1.46 -13.64 -10.47
C ARG A 11 -0.16 -14.29 -10.93
N ARG A 12 0.54 -14.99 -10.04
CA ARG A 12 1.73 -15.77 -10.40
C ARG A 12 1.42 -16.91 -11.37
N ALA A 13 0.32 -17.64 -11.15
CA ALA A 13 -0.13 -18.69 -12.06
C ALA A 13 -0.45 -18.17 -13.46
N ALA A 14 -0.97 -16.93 -13.56
CA ALA A 14 -1.27 -16.25 -14.81
C ALA A 14 -0.09 -15.46 -15.38
N VAL A 15 1.09 -15.48 -14.74
CA VAL A 15 2.28 -14.67 -15.09
C VAL A 15 1.96 -13.16 -15.12
N ARG A 16 1.03 -12.72 -14.29
CA ARG A 16 0.60 -11.30 -14.19
C ARG A 16 1.11 -10.67 -12.89
N LYS A 17 1.26 -9.37 -12.93
CA LYS A 17 1.70 -8.56 -11.79
C LYS A 17 0.51 -7.93 -11.05
N VAL A 18 0.78 -7.37 -9.86
CA VAL A 18 -0.23 -6.71 -9.05
C VAL A 18 0.02 -5.20 -9.05
N PHE A 19 -0.96 -4.43 -9.48
CA PHE A 19 -0.94 -2.98 -9.32
C PHE A 19 -1.59 -2.61 -7.97
N VAL A 20 -0.89 -1.80 -7.17
CA VAL A 20 -1.29 -1.41 -5.82
C VAL A 20 -1.34 0.11 -5.71
N PRO A 21 -2.50 0.76 -5.88
CA PRO A 21 -2.66 2.18 -5.59
C PRO A 21 -2.64 2.41 -4.07
N PHE A 22 -1.94 3.46 -3.63
CA PHE A 22 -2.00 3.98 -2.28
C PHE A 22 -2.92 5.21 -2.23
N VAL A 23 -3.79 5.27 -1.23
CA VAL A 23 -4.67 6.40 -0.96
C VAL A 23 -4.68 6.78 0.52
N PRO A 24 -4.52 8.07 0.87
CA PRO A 24 -4.64 8.53 2.24
C PRO A 24 -6.12 8.58 2.64
N ALA A 25 -6.48 7.95 3.75
CA ALA A 25 -7.86 8.00 4.24
C ALA A 25 -8.21 9.40 4.73
N GLY A 26 -9.35 9.91 4.26
CA GLY A 26 -9.88 11.22 4.68
C GLY A 26 -9.31 12.43 3.93
N ASP A 27 -8.54 12.22 2.89
CA ASP A 27 -8.11 13.29 1.97
C ASP A 27 -8.79 13.09 0.61
N PRO A 28 -9.66 14.01 0.16
CA PRO A 28 -10.09 15.24 0.83
C PRO A 28 -11.08 15.00 1.99
N ASP A 29 -11.79 13.88 2.01
CA ASP A 29 -12.75 13.49 3.05
C ASP A 29 -13.01 11.97 3.01
N LEU A 30 -13.66 11.45 4.04
CA LEU A 30 -13.93 10.00 4.17
C LEU A 30 -15.01 9.48 3.22
N ASN A 31 -15.91 10.34 2.74
CA ASN A 31 -16.91 9.94 1.76
C ASN A 31 -16.24 9.75 0.38
N THR A 32 -15.37 10.69 0.01
CA THR A 32 -14.54 10.57 -1.20
C THR A 32 -13.65 9.33 -1.12
N THR A 33 -13.01 9.06 0.03
CA THR A 33 -12.24 7.82 0.25
C THR A 33 -13.10 6.58 -0.01
N ALA A 34 -14.30 6.49 0.59
CA ALA A 34 -15.17 5.33 0.43
C ALA A 34 -15.64 5.09 -1.02
N ARG A 35 -15.79 6.16 -1.83
CA ARG A 35 -16.16 6.09 -3.25
C ARG A 35 -14.95 5.76 -4.14
N LEU A 36 -13.78 6.23 -3.76
CA LEU A 36 -12.55 6.03 -4.51
C LEU A 36 -12.10 4.56 -4.51
N LEU A 37 -12.26 3.84 -3.38
CA LEU A 37 -11.80 2.45 -3.28
C LEU A 37 -12.46 1.53 -4.33
N PRO A 38 -13.80 1.50 -4.53
CA PRO A 38 -14.43 0.75 -5.61
C PRO A 38 -14.02 1.22 -7.01
N ALA A 39 -13.82 2.53 -7.20
CA ALA A 39 -13.38 3.10 -8.47
C ALA A 39 -11.98 2.58 -8.86
N LEU A 40 -11.05 2.52 -7.90
CA LEU A 40 -9.72 1.95 -8.11
C LEU A 40 -9.77 0.46 -8.48
N ALA A 41 -10.64 -0.32 -7.82
CA ALA A 41 -10.85 -1.72 -8.17
C ALA A 41 -11.37 -1.88 -9.62
N THR A 42 -12.32 -1.06 -10.02
CA THR A 42 -12.87 -1.03 -11.39
C THR A 42 -11.81 -0.59 -12.42
N ALA A 43 -10.89 0.28 -12.02
CA ALA A 43 -9.77 0.71 -12.85
C ALA A 43 -8.66 -0.34 -13.02
N GLY A 44 -8.71 -1.47 -12.29
CA GLY A 44 -7.79 -2.60 -12.43
C GLY A 44 -6.79 -2.77 -11.28
N ALA A 45 -6.97 -2.06 -10.16
CA ALA A 45 -6.18 -2.33 -8.97
C ALA A 45 -6.34 -3.79 -8.52
N GLY A 46 -5.23 -4.46 -8.25
CA GLY A 46 -5.25 -5.84 -7.75
C GLY A 46 -5.35 -5.89 -6.21
N LEU A 47 -4.80 -4.89 -5.53
CA LEU A 47 -4.82 -4.68 -4.09
C LEU A 47 -4.83 -3.17 -3.85
N ILE A 48 -5.46 -2.68 -2.78
CA ILE A 48 -5.48 -1.25 -2.48
C ILE A 48 -4.87 -1.02 -1.10
N GLU A 49 -3.91 -0.08 -1.06
CA GLU A 49 -3.26 0.38 0.17
C GLU A 49 -3.96 1.64 0.69
N VAL A 50 -4.46 1.58 1.91
CA VAL A 50 -5.15 2.67 2.59
C VAL A 50 -4.25 3.22 3.69
N GLY A 51 -3.77 4.45 3.53
CA GLY A 51 -2.92 5.12 4.49
C GLY A 51 -3.74 5.74 5.63
N PHE A 52 -3.38 5.42 6.86
CA PHE A 52 -3.98 6.01 8.06
C PHE A 52 -3.22 7.29 8.42
N PRO A 53 -3.87 8.48 8.39
CA PRO A 53 -3.20 9.73 8.69
C PRO A 53 -2.52 9.73 10.06
N PHE A 54 -1.27 10.16 10.07
CA PHE A 54 -0.44 10.25 11.27
C PHE A 54 0.31 11.58 11.29
N SER A 55 0.50 12.19 12.48
CA SER A 55 1.09 13.52 12.62
C SER A 55 2.60 13.56 12.30
N ASP A 56 3.27 12.43 12.47
CA ASP A 56 4.73 12.32 12.34
C ASP A 56 5.12 11.22 11.33
N PRO A 57 4.75 11.38 10.04
CA PRO A 57 4.94 10.36 9.01
C PRO A 57 6.39 10.34 8.51
N ILE A 58 7.31 9.78 9.30
CA ILE A 58 8.77 9.79 9.06
C ILE A 58 9.15 9.13 7.73
N ALA A 59 8.39 8.11 7.31
CA ALA A 59 8.67 7.33 6.10
C ALA A 59 8.10 7.96 4.82
N ASP A 60 7.22 8.97 4.93
CA ASP A 60 6.44 9.49 3.81
C ASP A 60 7.07 10.71 3.16
N GLY A 61 6.92 10.80 1.84
CA GLY A 61 7.32 11.99 1.08
C GLY A 61 6.35 13.17 1.27
N PRO A 62 6.76 14.39 0.85
CA PRO A 62 6.03 15.64 1.14
C PRO A 62 4.59 15.65 0.62
N VAL A 63 4.30 14.94 -0.47
CA VAL A 63 2.94 14.83 -1.05
C VAL A 63 2.01 14.07 -0.11
N ILE A 64 2.49 12.96 0.46
CA ILE A 64 1.71 12.14 1.39
C ILE A 64 1.57 12.87 2.73
N GLN A 65 2.65 13.48 3.23
CA GLN A 65 2.61 14.30 4.45
C GLN A 65 1.58 15.43 4.35
N ALA A 66 1.52 16.14 3.22
CA ALA A 66 0.52 17.19 2.99
C ALA A 66 -0.91 16.63 3.01
N ALA A 67 -1.15 15.46 2.41
CA ALA A 67 -2.46 14.80 2.42
C ALA A 67 -2.87 14.39 3.85
N TYR A 68 -1.96 13.81 4.62
CA TYR A 68 -2.22 13.48 6.02
C TYR A 68 -2.51 14.74 6.86
N THR A 69 -1.77 15.82 6.63
CA THR A 69 -2.01 17.10 7.30
C THR A 69 -3.42 17.61 7.00
N ARG A 70 -3.88 17.56 5.74
CA ARG A 70 -5.24 17.95 5.36
C ARG A 70 -6.32 17.09 6.03
N ALA A 71 -6.13 15.76 6.04
CA ALA A 71 -7.07 14.85 6.69
C ALA A 71 -7.16 15.09 8.21
N LEU A 72 -6.01 15.25 8.88
CA LEU A 72 -5.95 15.51 10.33
C LEU A 72 -6.53 16.89 10.69
N ALA A 73 -6.29 17.92 9.88
CA ALA A 73 -6.87 19.25 10.08
C ALA A 73 -8.40 19.24 10.01
N ARG A 74 -9.00 18.28 9.29
CA ARG A 74 -10.46 18.03 9.25
C ARG A 74 -10.98 17.18 10.39
N GLY A 75 -10.11 16.78 11.31
CA GLY A 75 -10.49 16.00 12.50
C GLY A 75 -10.80 14.54 12.20
N VAL A 76 -10.24 13.95 11.14
CA VAL A 76 -10.41 12.52 10.82
C VAL A 76 -9.93 11.67 11.97
N LYS A 77 -10.80 10.74 12.41
CA LYS A 77 -10.53 9.82 13.51
C LYS A 77 -10.43 8.38 13.01
N LEU A 78 -9.68 7.58 13.75
CA LEU A 78 -9.39 6.17 13.42
C LEU A 78 -10.67 5.34 13.16
N ASP A 79 -11.68 5.44 14.01
CA ASP A 79 -12.93 4.68 13.85
C ASP A 79 -13.69 5.06 12.56
N GLN A 80 -13.63 6.32 12.17
CA GLN A 80 -14.25 6.81 10.95
C GLN A 80 -13.56 6.25 9.69
N ILE A 81 -12.24 6.01 9.74
CA ILE A 81 -11.49 5.36 8.65
C ILE A 81 -11.97 3.92 8.49
N PHE A 82 -12.08 3.17 9.59
CA PHE A 82 -12.63 1.83 9.58
C PHE A 82 -14.05 1.77 9.04
N ASP A 83 -14.91 2.71 9.44
CA ASP A 83 -16.27 2.78 8.93
C ASP A 83 -16.34 3.11 7.44
N ALA A 84 -15.45 3.98 6.93
CA ALA A 84 -15.35 4.28 5.51
C ALA A 84 -14.88 3.05 4.70
N ALA A 85 -13.87 2.33 5.18
CA ALA A 85 -13.39 1.09 4.58
C ALA A 85 -14.49 0.02 4.54
N ARG A 86 -15.24 -0.16 5.64
CA ARG A 86 -16.35 -1.11 5.72
C ARG A 86 -17.48 -0.77 4.75
N ARG A 87 -17.81 0.51 4.59
CA ARG A 87 -18.80 0.95 3.58
C ARG A 87 -18.32 0.63 2.16
N ALA A 88 -17.06 0.91 1.87
CA ALA A 88 -16.47 0.60 0.56
C ALA A 88 -16.43 -0.91 0.30
N ALA A 89 -16.07 -1.72 1.30
CA ALA A 89 -15.98 -3.18 1.17
C ALA A 89 -17.33 -3.86 0.87
N ALA A 90 -18.45 -3.17 1.09
CA ALA A 90 -19.78 -3.65 0.68
C ALA A 90 -20.03 -3.51 -0.83
N ASP A 91 -19.20 -2.78 -1.57
CA ASP A 91 -19.33 -2.65 -3.02
C ASP A 91 -18.82 -3.92 -3.72
N PRO A 92 -19.60 -4.51 -4.65
CA PRO A 92 -19.20 -5.70 -5.40
C PRO A 92 -17.86 -5.57 -6.15
N ALA A 93 -17.46 -4.38 -6.56
CA ALA A 93 -16.18 -4.13 -7.21
C ALA A 93 -14.99 -4.51 -6.31
N LEU A 94 -15.13 -4.38 -5.00
CA LEU A 94 -14.09 -4.74 -4.03
C LEU A 94 -14.12 -6.22 -3.58
N ALA A 95 -15.10 -7.02 -4.01
CA ALA A 95 -15.26 -8.40 -3.56
C ALA A 95 -14.01 -9.29 -3.77
N ARG A 96 -13.16 -8.94 -4.74
CA ARG A 96 -11.93 -9.68 -5.09
C ARG A 96 -10.65 -8.84 -4.95
N VAL A 97 -10.76 -7.61 -4.47
CA VAL A 97 -9.63 -6.67 -4.32
C VAL A 97 -9.37 -6.46 -2.83
N PRO A 98 -8.34 -7.11 -2.26
CA PRO A 98 -8.04 -6.96 -0.84
C PRO A 98 -7.61 -5.53 -0.49
N LEU A 99 -8.01 -5.08 0.70
CA LEU A 99 -7.53 -3.84 1.30
C LEU A 99 -6.39 -4.15 2.27
N VAL A 100 -5.35 -3.33 2.25
CA VAL A 100 -4.27 -3.35 3.24
C VAL A 100 -4.14 -1.96 3.86
N GLY A 101 -4.01 -1.89 5.19
CA GLY A 101 -3.85 -0.61 5.90
C GLY A 101 -2.39 -0.29 6.11
N MET A 102 -1.90 0.88 5.64
CA MET A 102 -0.60 1.40 6.08
C MET A 102 -0.82 2.29 7.29
N VAL A 103 -0.23 1.89 8.42
CA VAL A 103 -0.52 2.52 9.73
C VAL A 103 0.73 2.54 10.62
N SER A 104 0.99 3.67 11.29
CA SER A 104 2.03 3.76 12.32
C SER A 104 1.71 2.85 13.51
N TYR A 105 2.71 2.14 13.99
CA TYR A 105 2.59 1.29 15.19
C TYR A 105 2.11 2.08 16.42
N SER A 106 2.44 3.36 16.51
CA SER A 106 1.97 4.25 17.57
C SER A 106 0.43 4.33 17.64
N LEU A 107 -0.25 4.36 16.49
CA LEU A 107 -1.72 4.36 16.44
C LEU A 107 -2.30 3.01 16.91
N ILE A 108 -1.68 1.92 16.49
CA ILE A 108 -2.04 0.56 16.90
C ILE A 108 -1.87 0.39 18.41
N PHE A 109 -0.71 0.78 18.93
CA PHE A 109 -0.37 0.64 20.34
C PHE A 109 -1.31 1.45 21.24
N ARG A 110 -1.59 2.70 20.88
CA ARG A 110 -2.51 3.58 21.65
C ARG A 110 -3.94 3.06 21.70
N ARG A 111 -4.41 2.36 20.66
CA ARG A 111 -5.75 1.76 20.60
C ARG A 111 -5.80 0.43 21.37
N GLY A 112 -4.67 -0.22 21.56
CA GLY A 112 -4.52 -1.61 21.96
C GLY A 112 -4.48 -2.51 20.72
N PRO A 113 -3.37 -3.24 20.50
CA PRO A 113 -3.14 -4.02 19.27
C PRO A 113 -4.29 -4.98 18.95
N GLU A 114 -4.80 -5.70 19.92
CA GLU A 114 -5.92 -6.64 19.72
C GLU A 114 -7.17 -5.95 19.18
N ARG A 115 -7.61 -4.88 19.86
CA ARG A 115 -8.80 -4.11 19.45
C ARG A 115 -8.64 -3.47 18.07
N PHE A 116 -7.42 -3.02 17.76
CA PHE A 116 -7.12 -2.45 16.45
C PHE A 116 -7.27 -3.50 15.36
N LEU A 117 -6.67 -4.68 15.56
CA LEU A 117 -6.69 -5.77 14.59
C LEU A 117 -8.09 -6.36 14.39
N ASP A 118 -8.87 -6.53 15.47
CA ASP A 118 -10.25 -6.97 15.39
C ASP A 118 -11.08 -5.99 14.55
N ARG A 119 -10.92 -4.69 14.82
CA ARG A 119 -11.61 -3.64 14.05
C ARG A 119 -11.17 -3.57 12.60
N ALA A 120 -9.88 -3.75 12.33
CA ALA A 120 -9.35 -3.81 10.96
C ALA A 120 -9.98 -4.98 10.18
N LYS A 121 -10.00 -6.18 10.79
CA LYS A 121 -10.61 -7.37 10.17
C LYS A 121 -12.10 -7.17 9.88
N GLU A 122 -12.87 -6.66 10.84
CA GLU A 122 -14.30 -6.35 10.70
C GLU A 122 -14.59 -5.30 9.62
N SER A 123 -13.61 -4.45 9.32
CA SER A 123 -13.72 -3.38 8.32
C SER A 123 -13.26 -3.80 6.92
N GLY A 124 -12.93 -5.08 6.72
CA GLY A 124 -12.57 -5.65 5.43
C GLY A 124 -11.09 -5.60 5.08
N PHE A 125 -10.22 -5.19 6.01
CA PHE A 125 -8.78 -5.27 5.76
C PHE A 125 -8.31 -6.73 5.78
N SER A 126 -7.37 -7.04 4.90
CA SER A 126 -6.75 -8.37 4.76
C SER A 126 -5.33 -8.41 5.35
N GLY A 127 -4.76 -7.25 5.66
CA GLY A 127 -3.43 -7.13 6.24
C GLY A 127 -3.08 -5.68 6.60
N LEU A 128 -1.94 -5.52 7.25
CA LEU A 128 -1.39 -4.23 7.65
C LEU A 128 0.07 -4.09 7.19
N ILE A 129 0.42 -2.90 6.75
CA ILE A 129 1.78 -2.43 6.54
C ILE A 129 2.11 -1.52 7.71
N VAL A 130 3.17 -1.84 8.48
CA VAL A 130 3.56 -1.08 9.67
C VAL A 130 5.00 -0.60 9.50
N PRO A 131 5.21 0.62 8.94
CA PRO A 131 6.52 1.08 8.50
C PRO A 131 7.52 1.31 9.63
N ASP A 132 7.04 1.67 10.80
CA ASP A 132 7.80 2.04 11.98
C ASP A 132 7.94 0.92 13.03
N LEU A 133 7.53 -0.33 12.69
CA LEU A 133 7.69 -1.49 13.56
C LEU A 133 9.06 -2.14 13.34
N PRO A 134 9.97 -2.08 14.32
CA PRO A 134 11.27 -2.71 14.18
C PRO A 134 11.15 -4.24 14.20
N PRO A 135 11.98 -4.97 13.41
CA PRO A 135 11.89 -6.43 13.34
C PRO A 135 12.16 -7.11 14.69
N GLU A 136 12.83 -6.43 15.61
CA GLU A 136 13.10 -6.91 16.97
C GLU A 136 11.80 -7.03 17.81
N GLU A 137 10.81 -6.18 17.52
CA GLU A 137 9.52 -6.12 18.20
C GLU A 137 8.38 -6.74 17.36
N ALA A 138 8.66 -7.03 16.09
CA ALA A 138 7.62 -7.44 15.13
C ALA A 138 7.08 -8.85 15.37
N GLU A 139 7.84 -9.75 16.02
CA GLU A 139 7.48 -11.17 16.13
C GLU A 139 6.14 -11.38 16.83
N SER A 140 5.94 -10.75 17.97
CA SER A 140 4.69 -10.84 18.74
C SER A 140 3.50 -10.22 17.99
N PHE A 141 3.73 -9.08 17.32
CA PHE A 141 2.69 -8.41 16.53
C PHE A 141 2.32 -9.22 15.28
N CYS A 142 3.29 -9.81 14.58
CA CYS A 142 3.03 -10.67 13.43
C CYS A 142 2.28 -11.96 13.84
N ALA A 143 2.58 -12.53 15.01
CA ALA A 143 1.80 -13.66 15.55
C ALA A 143 0.37 -13.24 15.86
N LEU A 144 0.18 -12.05 16.43
CA LEU A 144 -1.13 -11.50 16.74
C LEU A 144 -1.97 -11.19 15.49
N THR A 145 -1.35 -10.67 14.42
CA THR A 145 -2.03 -10.49 13.13
C THR A 145 -2.44 -11.82 12.51
N ALA A 146 -1.54 -12.81 12.54
CA ALA A 146 -1.79 -14.14 12.00
C ALA A 146 -2.97 -14.84 12.69
N SER A 147 -3.12 -14.69 14.03
CA SER A 147 -4.24 -15.27 14.80
C SER A 147 -5.62 -14.74 14.36
N ARG A 148 -5.65 -13.62 13.62
CA ARG A 148 -6.86 -12.98 13.08
C ARG A 148 -7.00 -13.14 11.56
N ASP A 149 -6.19 -14.00 10.96
CA ASP A 149 -6.09 -14.11 9.50
C ASP A 149 -5.86 -12.75 8.81
N LEU A 150 -4.99 -11.91 9.41
CA LEU A 150 -4.46 -10.69 8.82
C LEU A 150 -2.99 -10.89 8.46
N LYS A 151 -2.54 -10.24 7.38
CA LYS A 151 -1.13 -10.24 7.00
C LYS A 151 -0.38 -9.12 7.69
N CYS A 152 0.85 -9.42 8.11
CA CYS A 152 1.81 -8.45 8.64
C CYS A 152 2.86 -8.19 7.56
N ILE A 153 2.76 -7.05 6.90
CA ILE A 153 3.66 -6.67 5.80
C ILE A 153 4.72 -5.72 6.37
N LEU A 154 5.98 -6.10 6.26
CA LEU A 154 7.11 -5.31 6.73
C LEU A 154 7.91 -4.73 5.57
N LEU A 155 8.63 -3.64 5.85
CA LEU A 155 9.37 -2.89 4.85
C LEU A 155 10.86 -3.26 4.84
N ILE A 156 11.42 -3.33 3.63
CA ILE A 156 12.87 -3.36 3.39
C ILE A 156 13.22 -2.14 2.56
N THR A 157 14.24 -1.40 3.03
CA THR A 157 14.81 -0.25 2.31
C THR A 157 16.14 -0.65 1.67
N PRO A 158 16.66 0.10 0.70
CA PRO A 158 17.97 -0.18 0.11
C PRO A 158 19.13 -0.13 1.11
N THR A 159 18.98 0.64 2.19
CA THR A 159 19.97 0.75 3.25
C THR A 159 19.82 -0.33 4.33
N THR A 160 18.82 -1.21 4.23
CA THR A 160 18.62 -2.29 5.21
C THR A 160 19.74 -3.34 5.06
N PRO A 161 20.54 -3.61 6.12
CA PRO A 161 21.56 -4.64 6.09
C PRO A 161 20.97 -6.01 5.74
N ARG A 162 21.75 -6.85 5.07
CA ARG A 162 21.27 -8.15 4.53
C ARG A 162 20.75 -9.11 5.61
N ASP A 163 21.41 -9.18 6.75
CA ASP A 163 20.97 -9.98 7.90
C ASP A 163 19.62 -9.50 8.45
N ARG A 164 19.46 -8.19 8.60
CA ARG A 164 18.19 -7.55 8.99
C ARG A 164 17.10 -7.77 7.93
N ALA A 165 17.43 -7.63 6.64
CA ALA A 165 16.49 -7.88 5.55
C ALA A 165 16.02 -9.35 5.52
N ALA A 166 16.92 -10.31 5.79
CA ALA A 166 16.55 -11.72 5.90
C ALA A 166 15.61 -11.99 7.08
N ARG A 167 15.82 -11.33 8.23
CA ARG A 167 14.93 -11.42 9.39
C ARG A 167 13.55 -10.82 9.10
N ILE A 168 13.51 -9.65 8.46
CA ILE A 168 12.26 -9.01 8.03
C ILE A 168 11.50 -9.93 7.08
N ALA A 169 12.17 -10.51 6.07
CA ALA A 169 11.55 -11.42 5.11
C ALA A 169 10.99 -12.69 5.77
N LYS A 170 11.60 -13.17 6.86
CA LYS A 170 11.10 -14.32 7.62
C LYS A 170 9.87 -14.01 8.46
N LEU A 171 9.76 -12.79 8.99
CA LEU A 171 8.64 -12.35 9.83
C LEU A 171 7.44 -11.88 9.00
N SER A 172 7.71 -11.32 7.82
CA SER A 172 6.67 -10.77 6.96
C SER A 172 5.75 -11.84 6.40
N THR A 173 4.49 -11.48 6.14
CA THR A 173 3.49 -12.36 5.54
C THR A 173 2.71 -11.61 4.45
N GLY A 174 2.08 -12.33 3.52
CA GLY A 174 1.37 -11.74 2.38
C GLY A 174 2.32 -11.32 1.27
N PHE A 175 3.06 -10.26 1.46
CA PHE A 175 4.14 -9.80 0.56
C PHE A 175 5.22 -9.04 1.33
N LEU A 176 6.34 -8.80 0.67
CA LEU A 176 7.43 -7.98 1.20
C LEU A 176 7.40 -6.61 0.51
N TYR A 177 7.31 -5.54 1.29
CA TYR A 177 7.34 -4.18 0.78
C TYR A 177 8.79 -3.74 0.55
N CYS A 178 9.20 -3.60 -0.70
CA CYS A 178 10.53 -3.14 -1.07
C CYS A 178 10.47 -1.65 -1.40
N VAL A 179 11.04 -0.82 -0.53
CA VAL A 179 11.14 0.62 -0.78
C VAL A 179 12.21 0.84 -1.84
N SER A 180 11.84 1.46 -2.97
CA SER A 180 12.86 1.95 -3.90
C SER A 180 13.57 3.16 -3.28
N VAL A 181 14.84 3.35 -3.62
CA VAL A 181 15.65 4.45 -3.03
C VAL A 181 14.91 5.76 -3.03
N THR A 182 15.09 6.52 -1.97
CA THR A 182 14.77 7.91 -1.78
C THR A 182 14.78 8.71 -3.07
N GLY A 183 13.57 8.99 -3.57
CA GLY A 183 13.38 9.89 -4.70
C GLY A 183 13.86 9.32 -6.04
N ILE A 184 12.96 8.62 -6.75
CA ILE A 184 12.95 8.78 -8.20
C ILE A 184 12.42 10.22 -8.43
N THR A 185 13.10 11.18 -7.87
CA THR A 185 12.94 12.60 -8.15
C THR A 185 13.98 12.95 -9.21
N GLY A 186 13.58 12.78 -10.45
CA GLY A 186 14.41 13.06 -11.63
C GLY A 186 14.10 12.07 -12.75
N GLU A 187 14.20 12.52 -13.98
CA GLU A 187 14.12 11.70 -15.19
C GLU A 187 15.26 10.67 -15.18
N ARG A 188 15.00 9.50 -14.62
CA ARG A 188 15.91 8.36 -14.71
C ARG A 188 15.30 7.34 -15.65
N ASP A 189 15.97 7.12 -16.75
CA ASP A 189 15.59 6.11 -17.74
C ASP A 189 15.86 4.66 -17.28
N ARG A 190 16.36 4.46 -16.07
CA ARG A 190 16.71 3.14 -15.52
C ARG A 190 16.45 3.04 -14.02
N LEU A 191 16.05 1.84 -13.58
CA LEU A 191 15.98 1.52 -12.16
C LEU A 191 17.39 1.57 -11.52
N PRO A 192 17.48 2.01 -10.23
CA PRO A 192 18.76 1.92 -9.51
C PRO A 192 19.26 0.47 -9.47
N THR A 193 20.54 0.28 -9.80
CA THR A 193 21.18 -1.06 -9.79
C THR A 193 21.06 -1.71 -8.40
N GLU A 194 21.20 -0.92 -7.36
CA GLU A 194 21.11 -1.35 -5.97
C GLU A 194 19.74 -1.97 -5.65
N LEU A 195 18.66 -1.40 -6.20
CA LEU A 195 17.31 -1.97 -6.04
C LEU A 195 17.22 -3.32 -6.75
N LEU A 196 17.69 -3.42 -8.00
CA LEU A 196 17.65 -4.67 -8.75
C LEU A 196 18.47 -5.77 -8.05
N ASP A 197 19.64 -5.43 -7.54
CA ASP A 197 20.49 -6.38 -6.79
C ASP A 197 19.86 -6.81 -5.48
N GLN A 198 19.18 -5.89 -4.77
CA GLN A 198 18.42 -6.22 -3.58
C GLN A 198 17.25 -7.17 -3.89
N LEU A 199 16.46 -6.90 -4.94
CA LEU A 199 15.35 -7.75 -5.34
C LEU A 199 15.83 -9.15 -5.75
N ARG A 200 16.91 -9.27 -6.54
CA ARG A 200 17.52 -10.55 -6.91
C ARG A 200 17.98 -11.32 -5.68
N TRP A 201 18.65 -10.66 -4.75
CA TRP A 201 19.10 -11.28 -3.51
C TRP A 201 17.91 -11.73 -2.65
N LEU A 202 16.85 -10.93 -2.49
CA LEU A 202 15.65 -11.29 -1.75
C LEU A 202 14.98 -12.54 -2.35
N ARG A 203 14.93 -12.68 -3.68
CA ARG A 203 14.40 -13.88 -4.35
C ARG A 203 15.11 -15.17 -3.92
N THR A 204 16.36 -15.11 -3.47
CA THR A 204 17.10 -16.28 -2.95
C THR A 204 16.77 -16.58 -1.48
N ARG A 205 16.05 -15.70 -0.79
CA ARG A 205 15.80 -15.75 0.66
C ARG A 205 14.34 -15.94 1.03
N THR A 206 13.41 -15.60 0.13
CA THR A 206 11.99 -15.70 0.40
C THR A 206 11.19 -16.08 -0.84
N THR A 207 10.08 -16.79 -0.63
CA THR A 207 9.06 -17.06 -1.64
C THR A 207 7.95 -16.02 -1.63
N LEU A 208 7.96 -15.09 -0.67
CA LEU A 208 6.98 -14.01 -0.62
C LEU A 208 6.99 -13.18 -1.91
N PRO A 209 5.85 -12.67 -2.35
CA PRO A 209 5.80 -11.67 -3.39
C PRO A 209 6.61 -10.44 -3.01
N LEU A 210 7.34 -9.85 -3.96
CA LEU A 210 8.07 -8.61 -3.77
C LEU A 210 7.27 -7.48 -4.42
N CYS A 211 6.79 -6.52 -3.62
CA CYS A 211 6.10 -5.33 -4.11
C CYS A 211 7.00 -4.11 -3.95
N VAL A 212 7.21 -3.36 -5.02
CA VAL A 212 8.08 -2.18 -5.03
C VAL A 212 7.23 -0.93 -4.97
N GLY A 213 7.51 -0.06 -4.00
CA GLY A 213 6.87 1.23 -3.81
C GLY A 213 7.86 2.37 -3.64
N PHE A 214 7.35 3.61 -3.63
CA PHE A 214 8.05 4.88 -3.61
C PHE A 214 8.66 5.33 -4.94
N GLY A 215 8.29 6.55 -5.35
CA GLY A 215 8.85 7.22 -6.53
C GLY A 215 8.31 6.76 -7.89
N VAL A 216 7.48 5.72 -7.92
CA VAL A 216 6.79 5.27 -9.14
C VAL A 216 5.63 6.22 -9.43
N SER A 217 5.64 6.88 -10.58
CA SER A 217 4.63 7.90 -10.91
C SER A 217 4.23 7.95 -12.38
N ARG A 218 4.92 7.22 -13.25
CA ARG A 218 4.71 7.21 -14.70
C ARG A 218 4.65 5.78 -15.23
N PRO A 219 3.99 5.54 -16.39
CA PRO A 219 3.93 4.24 -17.04
C PRO A 219 5.30 3.59 -17.27
N GLU A 220 6.31 4.40 -17.66
CA GLU A 220 7.67 3.92 -17.91
C GLU A 220 8.32 3.32 -16.66
N HIS A 221 8.08 3.94 -15.49
CA HIS A 221 8.59 3.43 -14.21
C HIS A 221 7.93 2.09 -13.86
N VAL A 222 6.62 1.96 -14.14
CA VAL A 222 5.87 0.72 -13.91
C VAL A 222 6.39 -0.40 -14.82
N ALA A 223 6.59 -0.09 -16.11
CA ALA A 223 7.12 -1.04 -17.10
C ALA A 223 8.50 -1.56 -16.70
N MET A 224 9.39 -0.68 -16.20
CA MET A 224 10.74 -1.09 -15.74
C MET A 224 10.70 -2.06 -14.54
N LEU A 225 9.68 -1.99 -13.68
CA LEU A 225 9.54 -2.85 -12.51
C LEU A 225 8.88 -4.20 -12.82
N ARG A 226 8.19 -4.32 -13.94
CA ARG A 226 7.44 -5.50 -14.34
C ARG A 226 8.23 -6.80 -14.23
N ASP A 227 9.47 -6.82 -14.68
CA ASP A 227 10.29 -8.03 -14.68
C ASP A 227 10.99 -8.30 -13.34
N ALA A 228 11.12 -7.27 -12.50
CA ALA A 228 11.86 -7.35 -11.23
C ALA A 228 10.95 -7.62 -10.01
N ALA A 229 9.68 -7.18 -10.06
CA ALA A 229 8.76 -7.24 -8.94
C ALA A 229 7.51 -8.10 -9.23
N ASP A 230 6.80 -8.56 -8.19
CA ASP A 230 5.47 -9.18 -8.30
C ASP A 230 4.35 -8.15 -8.23
N GLY A 231 4.62 -6.99 -7.65
CA GLY A 231 3.68 -5.89 -7.55
C GLY A 231 4.35 -4.54 -7.57
N VAL A 232 3.61 -3.53 -8.02
CA VAL A 232 4.06 -2.12 -8.08
C VAL A 232 3.08 -1.26 -7.30
N ILE A 233 3.61 -0.47 -6.35
CA ILE A 233 2.85 0.40 -5.47
C ILE A 233 3.02 1.84 -5.92
N VAL A 234 1.91 2.54 -6.18
CA VAL A 234 1.90 3.93 -6.65
C VAL A 234 1.05 4.78 -5.71
N GLY A 235 1.69 5.77 -5.08
CA GLY A 235 1.04 6.68 -4.14
C GLY A 235 1.03 8.13 -4.62
N SER A 236 2.20 8.77 -4.65
CA SER A 236 2.31 10.22 -4.82
C SER A 236 1.64 10.78 -6.08
N ALA A 237 1.59 10.02 -7.18
CA ALA A 237 0.90 10.44 -8.40
C ALA A 237 -0.62 10.55 -8.18
N ILE A 238 -1.20 9.54 -7.54
CA ILE A 238 -2.63 9.51 -7.19
C ILE A 238 -2.97 10.61 -6.18
N VAL A 239 -2.15 10.73 -5.12
CA VAL A 239 -2.37 11.70 -4.04
C VAL A 239 -2.26 13.16 -4.53
N ARG A 240 -1.42 13.43 -5.54
CA ARG A 240 -1.39 14.75 -6.19
C ARG A 240 -2.71 15.09 -6.87
N LEU A 241 -3.37 14.14 -7.53
CA LEU A 241 -4.68 14.36 -8.13
C LEU A 241 -5.74 14.60 -7.03
N LEU A 242 -5.73 13.80 -5.96
CA LEU A 242 -6.64 14.00 -4.83
C LEU A 242 -6.50 15.38 -4.20
N GLY A 243 -5.29 15.93 -4.17
CA GLY A 243 -5.05 17.30 -3.69
C GLY A 243 -5.75 18.41 -4.47
N GLN A 244 -6.28 18.15 -5.68
CA GLN A 244 -6.98 19.11 -6.52
C GLN A 244 -8.48 19.27 -6.16
N THR A 245 -9.01 18.47 -5.25
CA THR A 245 -10.44 18.49 -4.86
C THR A 245 -10.89 19.79 -4.18
N GLY A 246 -9.98 20.69 -3.79
CA GLY A 246 -10.31 22.07 -3.38
C GLY A 246 -10.76 22.97 -4.53
N GLU A 247 -10.32 22.67 -5.75
CA GLU A 247 -10.54 23.46 -6.97
C GLU A 247 -11.51 22.78 -7.96
N ARG A 248 -11.66 21.46 -7.85
CA ARG A 248 -12.44 20.60 -8.74
C ARG A 248 -13.40 19.71 -7.95
N SER A 249 -14.47 19.25 -8.59
CA SER A 249 -15.39 18.30 -7.96
C SER A 249 -14.71 16.95 -7.66
N ALA A 250 -15.12 16.29 -6.58
CA ALA A 250 -14.60 14.97 -6.22
C ALA A 250 -14.82 13.94 -7.35
N ASP A 251 -15.94 14.03 -8.07
CA ASP A 251 -16.24 13.12 -9.19
C ASP A 251 -15.26 13.29 -10.35
N ALA A 252 -14.92 14.52 -10.70
CA ALA A 252 -13.92 14.79 -11.74
C ALA A 252 -12.53 14.28 -11.33
N VAL A 253 -12.15 14.47 -10.08
CA VAL A 253 -10.86 13.99 -9.57
C VAL A 253 -10.81 12.45 -9.49
N ILE A 254 -11.90 11.80 -9.06
CA ILE A 254 -11.98 10.32 -9.07
C ILE A 254 -11.85 9.80 -10.50
N ALA A 255 -12.51 10.42 -11.49
CA ALA A 255 -12.39 10.02 -12.89
C ALA A 255 -10.95 10.14 -13.43
N ASP A 256 -10.23 11.21 -13.07
CA ASP A 256 -8.82 11.35 -13.45
C ASP A 256 -7.93 10.31 -12.78
N VAL A 257 -8.18 10.00 -11.51
CA VAL A 257 -7.46 8.93 -10.79
C VAL A 257 -7.71 7.57 -11.45
N GLU A 258 -8.95 7.27 -11.82
CA GLU A 258 -9.27 6.04 -12.57
C GLU A 258 -8.55 5.97 -13.91
N ALA A 259 -8.51 7.08 -14.66
CA ALA A 259 -7.81 7.14 -15.94
C ALA A 259 -6.32 6.88 -15.77
N LEU A 260 -5.67 7.53 -14.80
CA LEU A 260 -4.27 7.30 -14.45
C LEU A 260 -4.02 5.84 -14.05
N VAL A 261 -4.87 5.25 -13.21
CA VAL A 261 -4.73 3.86 -12.77
C VAL A 261 -4.84 2.89 -13.95
N ARG A 262 -5.81 3.08 -14.86
CA ARG A 262 -5.94 2.25 -16.08
C ARG A 262 -4.67 2.33 -16.95
N GLU A 263 -4.09 3.51 -17.10
CA GLU A 263 -2.84 3.71 -17.86
C GLU A 263 -1.68 2.97 -17.21
N LEU A 264 -1.51 3.09 -15.89
CA LEU A 264 -0.43 2.42 -15.15
C LEU A 264 -0.61 0.89 -15.13
N VAL A 265 -1.85 0.39 -15.01
CA VAL A 265 -2.16 -1.04 -15.11
C VAL A 265 -1.84 -1.58 -16.50
N ALA A 266 -2.20 -0.86 -17.56
CA ALA A 266 -1.88 -1.25 -18.93
C ALA A 266 -0.35 -1.35 -19.15
N ALA A 267 0.43 -0.41 -18.62
CA ALA A 267 1.89 -0.45 -18.68
C ALA A 267 2.51 -1.60 -17.87
N LEU A 268 1.82 -2.08 -16.83
CA LEU A 268 2.28 -3.23 -16.05
C LEU A 268 1.98 -4.57 -16.75
N GLU A 269 0.96 -4.62 -17.59
CA GLU A 269 0.48 -5.82 -18.26
C GLU A 269 1.02 -5.97 -19.70
N SER A 270 1.49 -4.89 -20.32
CA SER A 270 2.11 -4.90 -21.66
C SER A 270 3.53 -5.48 -21.64
#